data_f22c30d990c859a93394206b09118d49
#
_entry.id   f22c30d990c859a93394206b09118d49
#
_cell.length_a   1.000
_cell.length_b   1.000
_cell.length_c   1.000
_cell.angle_alpha   90.00
_cell.angle_beta   90.00
_cell.angle_gamma   90.00
#
_symmetry.space_group_name_H-M   'P 1'
#
loop_
_entity.id
_entity.type
_entity.pdbx_description
1 polymer ?
#
loop_
_entity_poly.entity_id
_entity_poly.type
_entity_poly.pdbx_seq_one_letter_code
_entity_poly.pdbx_strand_id
1 'polypeptide(L)'
;MYEVGQYVVYGSEGVCRIDEIGHPRLSVLDKTREYYRLTPHNRGGAIYAPVDGKIVMRPVISREELDALLPTLSTLAPLDDIPSDVKEAAAYYRTILAEHSCLRLLRLCKALYLKQAALSRSRRSINSTELRSWKAAEEMLH
;
A
#
# COMPACT_ATOMS: atom_id res chain seq x y z
N MET A 1 5.44 12.69 13.87
CA MET A 1 6.81 12.21 13.62
C MET A 1 6.94 10.77 14.09
N TYR A 2 7.66 9.93 13.36
CA TYR A 2 7.84 8.51 13.70
C TYR A 2 9.06 8.32 14.59
N GLU A 3 9.16 7.16 15.25
CA GLU A 3 10.25 6.85 16.17
C GLU A 3 11.09 5.66 15.66
N VAL A 4 12.34 5.59 16.12
CA VAL A 4 13.23 4.45 15.85
C VAL A 4 12.62 3.16 16.41
N GLY A 5 12.67 2.10 15.60
CA GLY A 5 12.07 0.81 15.93
C GLY A 5 10.62 0.66 15.46
N GLN A 6 9.97 1.74 15.06
CA GLN A 6 8.61 1.72 14.56
C GLN A 6 8.56 1.14 13.13
N TYR A 7 7.49 0.40 12.84
CA TYR A 7 7.20 -0.08 11.48
C TYR A 7 6.24 0.88 10.78
N VAL A 8 6.53 1.18 9.53
CA VAL A 8 5.71 2.06 8.68
C VAL A 8 5.53 1.43 7.31
N VAL A 9 4.48 1.84 6.61
CA VAL A 9 4.31 1.53 5.19
C VAL A 9 4.80 2.74 4.40
N TYR A 10 5.83 2.54 3.58
CA TYR A 10 6.50 3.61 2.84
C TYR A 10 6.28 3.46 1.34
N GLY A 11 5.46 4.34 0.78
CA GLY A 11 5.18 4.37 -0.65
C GLY A 11 4.83 2.99 -1.20
N SER A 12 5.47 2.61 -2.30
CA SER A 12 5.31 1.30 -2.92
C SER A 12 6.28 0.25 -2.37
N GLU A 13 7.17 0.64 -1.45
CA GLU A 13 8.16 -0.27 -0.86
C GLU A 13 7.55 -1.23 0.18
N GLY A 14 6.35 -0.92 0.64
CA GLY A 14 5.66 -1.75 1.64
C GLY A 14 6.13 -1.47 3.06
N VAL A 15 6.07 -2.51 3.90
CA VAL A 15 6.42 -2.39 5.32
C VAL A 15 7.93 -2.24 5.50
N CYS A 16 8.33 -1.21 6.21
CA CYS A 16 9.73 -0.93 6.53
C CYS A 16 9.87 -0.66 8.03
N ARG A 17 11.02 -1.01 8.59
CA ARG A 17 11.37 -0.65 9.97
C ARG A 17 12.22 0.62 9.97
N ILE A 18 11.95 1.54 10.87
CA ILE A 18 12.78 2.71 11.07
C ILE A 18 13.95 2.32 11.96
N ASP A 19 15.16 2.33 11.38
CA ASP A 19 16.39 1.96 12.10
C ASP A 19 17.07 3.17 12.71
N GLU A 20 16.98 4.32 12.06
CA GLU A 20 17.70 5.52 12.47
C GLU A 20 16.98 6.76 11.96
N ILE A 21 17.07 7.85 12.71
CA ILE A 21 16.56 9.17 12.33
C ILE A 21 17.69 10.17 12.51
N GLY A 22 17.98 10.95 11.48
CA GLY A 22 19.02 11.97 11.58
C GLY A 22 19.62 12.34 10.24
N HIS A 23 20.86 12.87 10.30
CA HIS A 23 21.61 13.28 9.11
C HIS A 23 22.49 12.13 8.64
N PRO A 24 22.25 11.57 7.45
CA PRO A 24 23.09 10.48 6.96
C PRO A 24 24.46 10.96 6.56
N ARG A 25 25.46 10.08 6.70
CA ARG A 25 26.84 10.37 6.32
C ARG A 25 27.14 10.10 4.85
N LEU A 26 26.12 9.91 4.04
CA LEU A 26 26.28 9.67 2.60
C LEU A 26 26.43 10.98 1.84
N SER A 27 27.45 11.05 0.99
CA SER A 27 27.78 12.26 0.23
C SER A 27 26.71 12.63 -0.83
N VAL A 28 25.90 11.66 -1.25
CA VAL A 28 24.87 11.85 -2.26
C VAL A 28 23.58 12.45 -1.71
N LEU A 29 23.44 12.50 -0.38
CA LEU A 29 22.25 13.04 0.28
C LEU A 29 22.50 14.46 0.80
N ASP A 30 21.43 15.23 0.88
CA ASP A 30 21.48 16.58 1.43
C ASP A 30 21.77 16.54 2.93
N LYS A 31 22.94 17.03 3.33
CA LYS A 31 23.40 17.02 4.72
C LYS A 31 22.61 17.98 5.63
N THR A 32 21.82 18.85 5.05
CA THR A 32 20.99 19.82 5.81
C THR A 32 19.63 19.26 6.18
N ARG A 33 19.23 18.13 5.61
CA ARG A 33 17.93 17.49 5.85
C ARG A 33 18.07 16.30 6.76
N GLU A 34 17.03 16.04 7.55
CA GLU A 34 16.90 14.82 8.32
C GLU A 34 16.25 13.73 7.49
N TYR A 35 16.68 12.51 7.69
CA TYR A 35 16.18 11.33 7.00
C TYR A 35 15.82 10.23 7.99
N TYR A 36 14.81 9.44 7.63
CA TYR A 36 14.61 8.13 8.23
C TYR A 36 15.45 7.11 7.46
N ARG A 37 16.21 6.29 8.16
CA ARG A 37 16.81 5.10 7.53
C ARG A 37 15.85 3.94 7.73
N LEU A 38 15.34 3.39 6.64
CA LEU A 38 14.32 2.34 6.62
C LEU A 38 14.92 1.04 6.11
N THR A 39 14.57 -0.07 6.75
CA THR A 39 14.90 -1.41 6.26
C THR A 39 13.60 -2.08 5.80
N PRO A 40 13.47 -2.41 4.50
CA PRO A 40 12.29 -3.13 4.01
C PRO A 40 12.17 -4.51 4.66
N HIS A 41 10.95 -4.88 5.03
CA HIS A 41 10.68 -6.15 5.72
C HIS A 41 10.99 -7.38 4.86
N ASN A 42 10.68 -7.31 3.57
CA ASN A 42 10.77 -8.45 2.65
C ASN A 42 12.04 -8.49 1.80
N ARG A 43 12.94 -7.56 1.98
CA ARG A 43 14.19 -7.52 1.23
C ARG A 43 15.27 -6.79 2.00
N GLY A 44 16.53 -7.01 1.62
CA GLY A 44 17.65 -6.30 2.23
C GLY A 44 17.83 -4.89 1.69
N GLY A 45 18.80 -4.20 2.24
CA GLY A 45 19.18 -2.85 1.86
C GLY A 45 18.60 -1.79 2.78
N ALA A 46 18.91 -0.55 2.50
CA ALA A 46 18.46 0.60 3.27
C ALA A 46 17.85 1.64 2.35
N ILE A 47 16.77 2.24 2.80
CA ILE A 47 16.09 3.34 2.12
C ILE A 47 16.24 4.58 2.99
N TYR A 48 16.64 5.70 2.40
CA TYR A 48 16.74 6.98 3.09
C TYR A 48 15.56 7.86 2.66
N ALA A 49 14.64 8.08 3.58
CA ALA A 49 13.42 8.85 3.34
C ALA A 49 13.50 10.19 4.07
N PRO A 50 13.42 11.34 3.37
CA PRO A 50 13.39 12.63 4.04
C PRO A 50 12.22 12.72 5.03
N VAL A 51 12.48 13.24 6.22
CA VAL A 51 11.44 13.40 7.26
C VAL A 51 10.30 14.29 6.76
N ASP A 52 10.63 15.27 5.92
CA ASP A 52 9.68 16.19 5.29
C ASP A 52 9.34 15.81 3.84
N GLY A 53 9.58 14.56 3.46
CA GLY A 53 9.38 14.09 2.08
C GLY A 53 7.93 14.02 1.65
N LYS A 54 7.74 13.96 0.34
CA LYS A 54 6.42 13.93 -0.30
C LYS A 54 5.86 12.52 -0.47
N ILE A 55 6.68 11.49 -0.27
CA ILE A 55 6.22 10.10 -0.41
C ILE A 55 5.33 9.75 0.77
N VAL A 56 4.19 9.16 0.48
CA VAL A 56 3.22 8.79 1.51
C VAL A 56 3.82 7.74 2.45
N MET A 57 3.76 8.03 3.74
CA MET A 57 4.20 7.15 4.81
C MET A 57 3.10 7.08 5.86
N ARG A 58 2.74 5.88 6.28
CA ARG A 58 1.73 5.67 7.32
C ARG A 58 2.18 4.60 8.31
N PRO A 59 1.69 4.64 9.56
CA PRO A 59 1.96 3.55 10.49
C PRO A 59 1.33 2.25 9.99
N VAL A 60 1.95 1.13 10.36
CA VAL A 60 1.34 -0.18 10.14
C VAL A 60 0.09 -0.28 11.02
N ILE A 61 -0.97 -0.88 10.49
CA ILE A 61 -2.21 -1.08 11.23
C ILE A 61 -1.93 -1.84 12.54
N SER A 62 -2.51 -1.38 13.64
CA SER A 62 -2.37 -2.06 14.93
C SER A 62 -3.17 -3.36 14.94
N ARG A 63 -2.81 -4.25 15.89
CA ARG A 63 -3.55 -5.49 16.07
C ARG A 63 -5.00 -5.22 16.45
N GLU A 64 -5.24 -4.23 17.30
CA GLU A 64 -6.58 -3.83 17.72
C GLU A 64 -7.41 -3.33 16.54
N GLU A 65 -6.82 -2.52 15.66
CA GLU A 65 -7.49 -2.04 14.45
C GLU A 65 -7.79 -3.19 13.49
N LEU A 66 -6.84 -4.11 13.32
CA LEU A 66 -7.02 -5.29 12.49
C LEU A 66 -8.14 -6.17 13.03
N ASP A 67 -8.13 -6.45 14.33
CA ASP A 67 -9.16 -7.25 15.00
C ASP A 67 -10.55 -6.64 14.87
N ALA A 68 -10.64 -5.30 14.85
CA ALA A 68 -11.89 -4.59 14.61
C ALA A 68 -12.36 -4.71 13.16
N LEU A 69 -11.44 -4.81 12.20
CA LEU A 69 -11.78 -4.94 10.78
C LEU A 69 -12.16 -6.37 10.37
N LEU A 70 -11.54 -7.38 10.96
CA LEU A 70 -11.74 -8.77 10.56
C LEU A 70 -13.22 -9.20 10.56
N PRO A 71 -14.03 -8.90 11.60
CA PRO A 71 -15.45 -9.28 11.59
C PRO A 71 -16.27 -8.62 10.48
N THR A 72 -15.80 -7.48 9.95
CA THR A 72 -16.53 -6.73 8.93
C THR A 72 -16.21 -7.18 7.49
N LEU A 73 -15.21 -8.04 7.30
CA LEU A 73 -14.78 -8.44 5.96
C LEU A 73 -15.88 -9.14 5.15
N SER A 74 -16.69 -9.97 5.79
CA SER A 74 -17.80 -10.66 5.12
C SER A 74 -18.90 -9.73 4.68
N THR A 75 -19.11 -8.62 5.38
CA THR A 75 -20.13 -7.62 5.11
C THR A 75 -19.60 -6.37 4.41
N LEU A 76 -18.27 -6.30 4.24
CA LEU A 76 -17.62 -5.16 3.62
C LEU A 76 -18.10 -4.98 2.17
N ALA A 77 -18.62 -3.80 1.85
CA ALA A 77 -19.05 -3.51 0.49
C ALA A 77 -17.85 -3.40 -0.45
N PRO A 78 -17.88 -4.05 -1.63
CA PRO A 78 -16.85 -3.83 -2.63
C PRO A 78 -16.94 -2.41 -3.19
N LEU A 79 -15.87 -1.93 -3.85
CA LEU A 79 -15.93 -0.66 -4.56
C LEU A 79 -16.93 -0.79 -5.72
N ASP A 80 -17.84 0.17 -5.82
CA ASP A 80 -18.92 0.18 -6.82
C ASP A 80 -18.82 1.32 -7.83
N ASP A 81 -17.85 2.21 -7.64
CA ASP A 81 -17.62 3.40 -8.47
C ASP A 81 -16.44 3.23 -9.45
N ILE A 82 -16.06 2.00 -9.73
CA ILE A 82 -14.96 1.72 -10.67
C ILE A 82 -15.43 2.07 -12.09
N PRO A 83 -14.69 2.94 -12.81
CA PRO A 83 -15.05 3.29 -14.19
C PRO A 83 -15.09 2.08 -15.11
N SER A 84 -15.99 2.07 -16.08
CA SER A 84 -16.08 1.00 -17.06
C SER A 84 -15.00 1.11 -18.15
N ASP A 85 -14.50 2.30 -18.44
CA ASP A 85 -13.41 2.51 -19.38
C ASP A 85 -12.09 2.01 -18.81
N VAL A 86 -11.31 1.27 -19.61
CA VAL A 86 -10.06 0.65 -19.17
C VAL A 86 -9.04 1.68 -18.69
N LYS A 87 -8.90 2.81 -19.40
CA LYS A 87 -7.94 3.85 -19.04
C LYS A 87 -8.34 4.58 -17.77
N GLU A 88 -9.62 4.90 -17.64
CA GLU A 88 -10.15 5.56 -16.45
C GLU A 88 -10.07 4.64 -15.23
N ALA A 89 -10.37 3.35 -15.41
CA ALA A 89 -10.23 2.37 -14.34
C ALA A 89 -8.78 2.24 -13.88
N ALA A 90 -7.81 2.22 -14.80
CA ALA A 90 -6.39 2.16 -14.44
C ALA A 90 -5.95 3.37 -13.62
N ALA A 91 -6.40 4.57 -14.00
CA ALA A 91 -6.14 5.79 -13.24
C ALA A 91 -6.78 5.74 -11.84
N TYR A 92 -8.00 5.23 -11.75
CA TYR A 92 -8.71 5.05 -10.49
C TYR A 92 -7.97 4.09 -9.55
N TYR A 93 -7.50 2.95 -10.05
CA TYR A 93 -6.72 2.00 -9.25
C TYR A 93 -5.43 2.63 -8.71
N ARG A 94 -4.73 3.41 -9.53
CA ARG A 94 -3.52 4.12 -9.10
C ARG A 94 -3.82 5.10 -7.97
N THR A 95 -4.95 5.80 -8.05
CA THR A 95 -5.38 6.73 -6.99
C THR A 95 -5.59 6.00 -5.67
N ILE A 96 -6.29 4.87 -5.71
CA ILE A 96 -6.54 4.07 -4.51
C ILE A 96 -5.26 3.52 -3.91
N LEU A 97 -4.35 3.02 -4.73
CA LEU A 97 -3.05 2.51 -4.26
C LEU A 97 -2.22 3.63 -3.64
N ALA A 98 -2.28 4.84 -4.16
CA ALA A 98 -1.55 5.99 -3.64
C ALA A 98 -2.09 6.50 -2.30
N GLU A 99 -3.36 6.30 -2.01
CA GLU A 99 -3.99 6.76 -0.75
C GLU A 99 -3.55 5.94 0.47
N HIS A 100 -3.10 4.71 0.31
CA HIS A 100 -2.70 3.80 1.39
C HIS A 100 -3.79 3.56 2.45
N SER A 101 -5.06 3.70 2.11
CA SER A 101 -6.16 3.39 3.01
C SER A 101 -6.40 1.88 3.07
N CYS A 102 -6.23 1.26 4.22
CA CYS A 102 -6.49 -0.17 4.40
C CYS A 102 -7.93 -0.53 4.01
N LEU A 103 -8.90 0.29 4.41
CA LEU A 103 -10.31 0.03 4.09
C LEU A 103 -10.55 0.04 2.57
N ARG A 104 -10.03 1.03 1.86
CA ARG A 104 -10.21 1.11 0.41
C ARG A 104 -9.45 0.02 -0.33
N LEU A 105 -8.26 -0.34 0.15
CA LEU A 105 -7.51 -1.46 -0.41
C LEU A 105 -8.26 -2.79 -0.26
N LEU A 106 -8.85 -3.03 0.89
CA LEU A 106 -9.67 -4.23 1.13
C LEU A 106 -10.91 -4.23 0.23
N ARG A 107 -11.57 -3.09 0.08
CA ARG A 107 -12.73 -2.96 -0.81
C ARG A 107 -12.34 -3.18 -2.28
N LEU A 108 -11.18 -2.71 -2.69
CA LEU A 108 -10.65 -2.94 -4.04
C LEU A 108 -10.39 -4.43 -4.27
N CYS A 109 -9.70 -5.09 -3.35
CA CYS A 109 -9.42 -6.52 -3.43
C CYS A 109 -10.73 -7.33 -3.53
N LYS A 110 -11.73 -6.97 -2.73
CA LYS A 110 -13.03 -7.64 -2.77
C LYS A 110 -13.74 -7.43 -4.12
N ALA A 111 -13.71 -6.21 -4.66
CA ALA A 111 -14.32 -5.90 -5.94
C ALA A 111 -13.69 -6.71 -7.08
N LEU A 112 -12.35 -6.78 -7.12
CA LEU A 112 -11.63 -7.54 -8.14
C LEU A 112 -11.80 -9.05 -7.97
N TYR A 113 -11.86 -9.54 -6.74
CA TYR A 113 -12.15 -10.93 -6.45
C TYR A 113 -13.53 -11.33 -6.98
N LEU A 114 -14.57 -10.53 -6.69
CA LEU A 114 -15.92 -10.80 -7.16
C LEU A 114 -16.01 -10.73 -8.69
N LYS A 115 -15.31 -9.78 -9.32
CA LYS A 115 -15.24 -9.66 -10.77
C LYS A 115 -14.58 -10.89 -11.38
N GLN A 116 -13.46 -11.36 -10.83
CA GLN A 116 -12.78 -12.57 -11.28
C GLN A 116 -13.70 -13.79 -11.14
N ALA A 117 -14.38 -13.94 -10.02
CA ALA A 117 -15.31 -15.05 -9.80
C ALA A 117 -16.45 -15.05 -10.81
N ALA A 118 -17.01 -13.87 -11.11
CA ALA A 118 -18.08 -13.74 -12.12
C ALA A 118 -17.57 -14.08 -13.54
N LEU A 119 -16.37 -13.61 -13.90
CA LEU A 119 -15.77 -13.87 -15.22
C LEU A 119 -15.35 -15.34 -15.37
N SER A 120 -14.91 -15.99 -14.30
CA SER A 120 -14.54 -17.41 -14.33
C SER A 120 -15.70 -18.31 -14.72
N ARG A 121 -16.93 -17.95 -14.38
CA ARG A 121 -18.13 -18.68 -14.80
C ARG A 121 -18.31 -18.70 -16.33
N SER A 122 -17.78 -17.68 -17.01
CA SER A 122 -17.79 -17.55 -18.48
C SER A 122 -16.46 -17.89 -19.11
N ARG A 123 -15.55 -18.53 -18.38
CA ARG A 123 -14.17 -18.86 -18.81
C ARG A 123 -13.37 -17.62 -19.23
N ARG A 124 -13.65 -16.49 -18.59
CA ARG A 124 -12.94 -15.23 -18.78
C ARG A 124 -12.11 -14.90 -17.54
N SER A 125 -11.20 -13.95 -17.66
CA SER A 125 -10.41 -13.45 -16.55
C SER A 125 -10.34 -11.93 -16.58
N ILE A 126 -9.98 -11.33 -15.46
CA ILE A 126 -9.70 -9.90 -15.38
C ILE A 126 -8.50 -9.56 -16.27
N ASN A 127 -8.40 -8.29 -16.70
CA ASN A 127 -7.30 -7.85 -17.54
C ASN A 127 -6.00 -7.74 -16.72
N SER A 128 -4.86 -7.56 -17.42
CA SER A 128 -3.55 -7.51 -16.80
C SER A 128 -3.38 -6.31 -15.84
N THR A 129 -4.02 -5.18 -16.14
CA THR A 129 -3.99 -4.00 -15.28
C THR A 129 -4.72 -4.27 -13.97
N GLU A 130 -5.90 -4.89 -14.03
CA GLU A 130 -6.67 -5.27 -12.85
C GLU A 130 -5.91 -6.27 -11.98
N LEU A 131 -5.29 -7.28 -12.59
CA LEU A 131 -4.50 -8.27 -11.87
C LEU A 131 -3.30 -7.64 -11.17
N ARG A 132 -2.58 -6.73 -11.83
CA ARG A 132 -1.45 -6.02 -11.24
C ARG A 132 -1.91 -5.14 -10.07
N SER A 133 -3.03 -4.45 -10.22
CA SER A 133 -3.60 -3.60 -9.16
C SER A 133 -4.01 -4.43 -7.94
N TRP A 134 -4.62 -5.59 -8.18
CA TRP A 134 -5.01 -6.51 -7.11
C TRP A 134 -3.78 -7.02 -6.34
N LYS A 135 -2.76 -7.49 -7.05
CA LYS A 135 -1.51 -7.96 -6.43
C LYS A 135 -0.82 -6.85 -5.63
N ALA A 136 -0.77 -5.64 -6.18
CA ALA A 136 -0.18 -4.50 -5.48
C ALA A 136 -0.96 -4.17 -4.20
N ALA A 137 -2.29 -4.20 -4.25
CA ALA A 137 -3.13 -3.95 -3.07
C ALA A 137 -2.92 -5.03 -2.01
N GLU A 138 -2.83 -6.30 -2.39
CA GLU A 138 -2.55 -7.40 -1.45
C GLU A 138 -1.18 -7.23 -0.78
N GLU A 139 -0.15 -6.87 -1.54
CA GLU A 139 1.19 -6.63 -0.99
C GLU A 139 1.18 -5.46 0.00
N MET A 140 0.42 -4.41 -0.28
CA MET A 140 0.31 -3.25 0.61
C MET A 140 -0.45 -3.58 1.90
N LEU A 141 -1.34 -4.56 1.88
CA LEU A 141 -2.08 -5.02 3.06
C LEU A 141 -1.28 -5.96 3.94
N HIS A 142 -0.30 -6.65 3.36
CA HIS A 142 0.59 -7.53 4.10
C HIS A 142 1.73 -6.74 4.74
#